data_1f41fc83aefdc4e4d93ebf1ddb216bec
#
_entry.id   1f41fc83aefdc4e4d93ebf1ddb216bec
#
_cell.length_a   1.000
_cell.length_b   1.000
_cell.length_c   1.000
_cell.angle_alpha   90.00
_cell.angle_beta   90.00
_cell.angle_gamma   90.00
#
_symmetry.space_group_name_H-M   'P 1'
#
loop_
_entity.id
_entity.type
_entity.pdbx_description
1 polymer ?
#
loop_
_entity_poly.entity_id
_entity_poly.type
_entity_poly.pdbx_seq_one_letter_code
_entity_poly.pdbx_strand_id
1 'polypeptide(L)'
;MDYKPLYTAVATATGGRDGHVESSDGIVKLDLSVPREMGGPGKPGASNPEQLFASGYSACFAGAIGFVANQQHIKLSGVQVTGHVTFGKVDEKSTYSVGGATYPLPGFQLAVRLEVHLPGVDKAEAEKLVEQAHLVCPYSRATRNNIEVSLVVV
;
A
#
# COMPACT_ATOMS: atom_id res chain seq x y z
N MET A 1 7.26 12.07 18.03
CA MET A 1 8.25 11.40 17.12
C MET A 1 8.80 12.49 16.23
N ASP A 2 10.09 12.80 16.39
CA ASP A 2 10.76 13.83 15.59
C ASP A 2 11.17 13.24 14.24
N TYR A 3 10.71 13.83 13.15
CA TYR A 3 11.15 13.49 11.80
C TYR A 3 11.38 14.77 11.00
N LYS A 4 12.37 14.73 10.09
CA LYS A 4 12.66 15.85 9.19
C LYS A 4 11.90 15.63 7.88
N PRO A 5 10.95 16.50 7.52
CA PRO A 5 10.26 16.39 6.24
C PRO A 5 11.25 16.64 5.08
N LEU A 6 11.18 15.81 4.06
CA LEU A 6 12.01 15.89 2.86
C LEU A 6 11.20 16.31 1.63
N TYR A 7 9.95 15.86 1.53
CA TYR A 7 9.08 16.10 0.37
C TYR A 7 7.62 15.97 0.78
N THR A 8 6.75 16.71 0.11
CA THR A 8 5.29 16.63 0.25
C THR A 8 4.66 16.50 -1.12
N ALA A 9 3.97 15.38 -1.37
CA ALA A 9 3.10 15.21 -2.53
C ALA A 9 1.72 15.80 -2.21
N VAL A 10 1.10 16.42 -3.19
CA VAL A 10 -0.24 17.00 -3.08
C VAL A 10 -1.12 16.44 -4.18
N ALA A 11 -2.30 15.93 -3.81
CA ALA A 11 -3.32 15.52 -4.75
C ALA A 11 -4.71 15.91 -4.22
N THR A 12 -5.64 16.19 -5.14
CA THR A 12 -7.01 16.55 -4.81
C THR A 12 -7.96 15.54 -5.44
N ALA A 13 -8.92 15.06 -4.64
CA ALA A 13 -10.02 14.24 -5.11
C ALA A 13 -11.31 15.02 -5.09
N THR A 14 -12.13 14.87 -6.12
CA THR A 14 -13.45 15.49 -6.26
C THR A 14 -14.48 14.43 -6.61
N GLY A 15 -15.63 14.42 -5.95
CA GLY A 15 -16.71 13.45 -6.22
C GLY A 15 -16.49 12.06 -5.60
N GLY A 16 -15.52 11.90 -4.72
CA GLY A 16 -15.24 10.65 -4.01
C GLY A 16 -14.90 9.48 -4.93
N ARG A 17 -15.46 8.29 -4.64
CA ARG A 17 -15.10 7.03 -5.35
C ARG A 17 -15.60 6.94 -6.80
N ASP A 18 -16.52 7.82 -7.24
CA ASP A 18 -17.04 7.92 -8.62
C ASP A 18 -16.67 9.24 -9.30
N GLY A 19 -15.67 9.94 -8.77
CA GLY A 19 -15.22 11.24 -9.23
C GLY A 19 -13.90 11.22 -9.97
N HIS A 20 -13.00 12.07 -9.52
CA HIS A 20 -11.70 12.31 -10.15
C HIS A 20 -10.62 12.56 -9.10
N VAL A 21 -9.38 12.17 -9.39
CA VAL A 21 -8.21 12.50 -8.58
C VAL A 21 -7.10 13.06 -9.47
N GLU A 22 -6.48 14.15 -9.01
CA GLU A 22 -5.37 14.77 -9.74
C GLU A 22 -4.28 15.25 -8.77
N SER A 23 -3.01 14.95 -9.09
CA SER A 23 -1.86 15.50 -8.37
C SER A 23 -1.59 16.93 -8.81
N SER A 24 -0.94 17.73 -7.95
CA SER A 24 -0.66 19.14 -8.22
C SER A 24 0.20 19.40 -9.46
N ASP A 25 0.95 18.41 -9.91
CA ASP A 25 1.76 18.44 -11.14
C ASP A 25 1.03 17.83 -12.36
N GLY A 26 -0.18 17.30 -12.16
CA GLY A 26 -0.98 16.68 -13.21
C GLY A 26 -0.49 15.31 -13.71
N ILE A 27 0.55 14.73 -13.10
CA ILE A 27 1.08 13.42 -13.51
C ILE A 27 0.12 12.29 -13.12
N VAL A 28 -0.45 12.33 -11.91
CA VAL A 28 -1.58 11.49 -11.55
C VAL A 28 -2.86 12.23 -11.91
N LYS A 29 -3.60 11.72 -12.88
CA LYS A 29 -4.86 12.31 -13.33
C LYS A 29 -5.79 11.20 -13.79
N LEU A 30 -6.74 10.83 -12.95
CA LEU A 30 -7.54 9.62 -13.12
C LEU A 30 -8.99 9.86 -12.74
N ASP A 31 -9.88 9.38 -13.59
CA ASP A 31 -11.28 9.21 -13.23
C ASP A 31 -11.40 8.00 -12.30
N LEU A 32 -12.32 8.07 -11.36
CA LEU A 32 -12.58 7.03 -10.39
C LEU A 32 -13.96 6.40 -10.61
N SER A 33 -14.05 5.13 -10.30
CA SER A 33 -15.31 4.40 -10.29
C SER A 33 -15.33 3.35 -9.20
N VAL A 34 -16.46 3.20 -8.54
CA VAL A 34 -16.69 2.06 -7.63
C VAL A 34 -16.69 0.78 -8.46
N PRO A 35 -15.88 -0.25 -8.06
CA PRO A 35 -15.84 -1.53 -8.75
C PRO A 35 -17.19 -2.24 -8.76
N ARG A 36 -17.42 -3.09 -9.77
CA ARG A 36 -18.65 -3.88 -9.88
C ARG A 36 -18.84 -4.85 -8.72
N GLU A 37 -17.75 -5.41 -8.23
CA GLU A 37 -17.69 -6.32 -7.07
C GLU A 37 -18.18 -5.64 -5.77
N MET A 38 -18.10 -4.31 -5.72
CA MET A 38 -18.63 -3.48 -4.63
C MET A 38 -20.03 -2.92 -4.93
N GLY A 39 -20.68 -3.38 -6.01
CA GLY A 39 -22.01 -2.90 -6.44
C GLY A 39 -21.99 -1.60 -7.24
N GLY A 40 -20.82 -1.14 -7.66
CA GLY A 40 -20.68 0.08 -8.45
C GLY A 40 -20.78 -0.15 -9.96
N PRO A 41 -20.70 0.93 -10.76
CA PRO A 41 -20.82 0.86 -12.23
C PRO A 41 -19.58 0.23 -12.90
N GLY A 42 -18.39 0.26 -12.28
CA GLY A 42 -17.15 -0.25 -12.85
C GLY A 42 -16.88 0.36 -14.23
N LYS A 43 -16.80 1.69 -14.31
CA LYS A 43 -16.60 2.41 -15.56
C LYS A 43 -15.30 2.02 -16.23
N PRO A 44 -15.29 1.67 -17.54
CA PRO A 44 -14.05 1.37 -18.26
C PRO A 44 -13.07 2.55 -18.23
N GLY A 45 -11.80 2.26 -17.99
CA GLY A 45 -10.73 3.28 -17.94
C GLY A 45 -10.67 4.09 -16.65
N ALA A 46 -11.61 3.88 -15.71
CA ALA A 46 -11.54 4.49 -14.39
C ALA A 46 -10.77 3.60 -13.40
N SER A 47 -10.08 4.23 -12.45
CA SER A 47 -9.39 3.60 -11.35
C SER A 47 -10.26 3.58 -10.08
N ASN A 48 -9.68 3.15 -8.98
CA ASN A 48 -10.27 3.21 -7.65
C ASN A 48 -9.20 3.42 -6.57
N PRO A 49 -9.56 3.84 -5.36
CA PRO A 49 -8.61 4.09 -4.28
C PRO A 49 -7.73 2.88 -3.93
N GLU A 50 -8.27 1.66 -4.03
CA GLU A 50 -7.54 0.44 -3.72
C GLU A 50 -6.43 0.16 -4.74
N GLN A 51 -6.67 0.42 -6.04
CA GLN A 51 -5.65 0.33 -7.09
C GLN A 51 -4.55 1.38 -6.89
N LEU A 52 -4.91 2.60 -6.51
CA LEU A 52 -3.94 3.65 -6.21
C LEU A 52 -3.08 3.28 -4.99
N PHE A 53 -3.71 2.74 -3.94
CA PHE A 53 -2.99 2.27 -2.76
C PHE A 53 -2.06 1.09 -3.08
N ALA A 54 -2.53 0.11 -3.86
CA ALA A 54 -1.73 -1.01 -4.33
C ALA A 54 -0.51 -0.55 -5.15
N SER A 55 -0.72 0.37 -6.09
CA SER A 55 0.35 0.94 -6.92
C SER A 55 1.39 1.68 -6.09
N GLY A 56 0.94 2.56 -5.19
CA GLY A 56 1.82 3.32 -4.31
C GLY A 56 2.60 2.43 -3.36
N TYR A 57 1.93 1.45 -2.74
CA TYR A 57 2.59 0.53 -1.81
C TYR A 57 3.62 -0.36 -2.53
N SER A 58 3.27 -0.93 -3.67
CA SER A 58 4.19 -1.75 -4.47
C SER A 58 5.44 -0.98 -4.85
N ALA A 59 5.30 0.25 -5.35
CA ALA A 59 6.43 1.10 -5.72
C ALA A 59 7.29 1.48 -4.51
N CYS A 60 6.66 1.88 -3.40
CA CYS A 60 7.33 2.23 -2.17
C CYS A 60 8.10 1.04 -1.58
N PHE A 61 7.50 -0.15 -1.60
CA PHE A 61 8.11 -1.37 -1.08
C PHE A 61 9.27 -1.85 -1.96
N ALA A 62 9.14 -1.79 -3.29
CA ALA A 62 10.23 -2.07 -4.22
C ALA A 62 11.43 -1.14 -3.98
N GLY A 63 11.18 0.15 -3.75
CA GLY A 63 12.21 1.11 -3.36
C GLY A 63 12.90 0.76 -2.04
N ALA A 64 12.13 0.30 -1.05
CA ALA A 64 12.67 -0.14 0.24
C ALA A 64 13.57 -1.39 0.11
N ILE A 65 13.20 -2.36 -0.74
CA ILE A 65 14.04 -3.53 -1.05
C ILE A 65 15.36 -3.07 -1.68
N GLY A 66 15.30 -2.19 -2.68
CA GLY A 66 16.50 -1.65 -3.32
C GLY A 66 17.41 -0.90 -2.34
N PHE A 67 16.82 -0.13 -1.43
CA PHE A 67 17.56 0.58 -0.38
C PHE A 67 18.31 -0.40 0.55
N VAL A 68 17.62 -1.43 1.05
CA VAL A 68 18.23 -2.45 1.95
C VAL A 68 19.31 -3.24 1.23
N ALA A 69 19.04 -3.68 -0.01
CA ALA A 69 20.04 -4.40 -0.82
C ALA A 69 21.30 -3.57 -1.04
N ASN A 70 21.14 -2.29 -1.34
CA ASN A 70 22.29 -1.38 -1.51
C ASN A 70 23.12 -1.23 -0.23
N GLN A 71 22.48 -1.10 0.93
CA GLN A 71 23.18 -1.05 2.22
C GLN A 71 23.99 -2.32 2.51
N GLN A 72 23.52 -3.47 2.02
CA GLN A 72 24.19 -4.76 2.18
C GLN A 72 25.12 -5.13 1.02
N HIS A 73 25.31 -4.22 0.07
CA HIS A 73 26.11 -4.44 -1.15
C HIS A 73 25.61 -5.62 -2.01
N ILE A 74 24.33 -5.97 -1.90
CA ILE A 74 23.69 -6.99 -2.72
C ILE A 74 23.26 -6.36 -4.04
N LYS A 75 23.74 -6.92 -5.16
CA LYS A 75 23.36 -6.48 -6.50
C LYS A 75 22.08 -7.21 -6.92
N LEU A 76 20.99 -6.46 -7.10
CA LEU A 76 19.75 -6.98 -7.66
C LEU A 76 19.72 -6.77 -9.17
N SER A 77 19.35 -7.81 -9.92
CA SER A 77 19.11 -7.73 -11.36
C SER A 77 17.73 -7.12 -11.70
N GLY A 78 16.83 -7.12 -10.71
CA GLY A 78 15.50 -6.53 -10.80
C GLY A 78 14.76 -6.68 -9.48
N VAL A 79 13.72 -5.86 -9.31
CA VAL A 79 12.78 -5.94 -8.18
C VAL A 79 11.38 -5.80 -8.75
N GLN A 80 10.55 -6.80 -8.54
CA GLN A 80 9.14 -6.74 -8.89
C GLN A 80 8.30 -6.96 -7.63
N VAL A 81 7.37 -6.06 -7.38
CA VAL A 81 6.41 -6.17 -6.28
C VAL A 81 5.01 -6.05 -6.82
N THR A 82 4.17 -7.05 -6.54
CA THR A 82 2.74 -7.03 -6.84
C THR A 82 1.96 -6.85 -5.54
N GLY A 83 1.23 -5.74 -5.45
CA GLY A 83 0.38 -5.43 -4.30
C GLY A 83 -1.05 -5.87 -4.55
N HIS A 84 -1.56 -6.72 -3.67
CA HIS A 84 -2.98 -7.08 -3.59
C HIS A 84 -3.58 -6.32 -2.41
N VAL A 85 -4.50 -5.41 -2.70
CA VAL A 85 -5.21 -4.64 -1.67
C VAL A 85 -6.66 -5.09 -1.65
N THR A 86 -7.06 -5.68 -0.54
CA THR A 86 -8.43 -6.15 -0.32
C THR A 86 -9.19 -5.12 0.50
N PHE A 87 -10.36 -4.72 0.01
CA PHE A 87 -11.31 -3.91 0.74
C PHE A 87 -12.36 -4.81 1.38
N GLY A 88 -12.59 -4.68 2.67
CA GLY A 88 -13.54 -5.50 3.41
C GLY A 88 -14.39 -4.71 4.39
N LYS A 89 -15.54 -5.26 4.73
CA LYS A 89 -16.40 -4.73 5.78
C LYS A 89 -15.90 -5.21 7.14
N VAL A 90 -15.78 -4.31 8.09
CA VAL A 90 -15.41 -4.64 9.48
C VAL A 90 -16.62 -5.24 10.19
N ASP A 91 -16.40 -6.26 11.05
CA ASP A 91 -17.44 -6.81 11.92
C ASP A 91 -18.02 -5.69 12.79
N GLU A 92 -19.34 -5.65 12.91
CA GLU A 92 -20.07 -4.66 13.73
C GLU A 92 -19.69 -4.69 15.22
N LYS A 93 -19.11 -5.81 15.70
CA LYS A 93 -18.58 -5.97 17.05
C LYS A 93 -17.16 -5.47 17.23
N SER A 94 -16.50 -5.08 16.14
CA SER A 94 -15.13 -4.57 16.20
C SER A 94 -15.08 -3.23 16.93
N THR A 95 -14.06 -3.07 17.74
CA THR A 95 -13.83 -1.84 18.51
C THR A 95 -12.38 -1.39 18.36
N TYR A 96 -12.13 -0.10 18.54
CA TYR A 96 -10.78 0.41 18.69
C TYR A 96 -10.66 1.22 19.98
N SER A 97 -9.46 1.30 20.53
CA SER A 97 -9.20 2.03 21.77
C SER A 97 -8.23 3.19 21.54
N VAL A 98 -8.60 4.35 22.02
CA VAL A 98 -7.74 5.54 22.04
C VAL A 98 -7.91 6.29 23.36
N GLY A 99 -6.81 6.70 23.97
CA GLY A 99 -6.82 7.44 25.23
C GLY A 99 -7.49 6.69 26.39
N GLY A 100 -7.52 5.34 26.36
CA GLY A 100 -8.17 4.50 27.35
C GLY A 100 -9.68 4.32 27.19
N ALA A 101 -10.29 4.98 26.20
CA ALA A 101 -11.69 4.79 25.83
C ALA A 101 -11.81 3.83 24.63
N THR A 102 -12.86 2.99 24.63
CA THR A 102 -13.17 2.04 23.56
C THR A 102 -14.37 2.52 22.76
N TYR A 103 -14.24 2.52 21.44
CA TYR A 103 -15.25 2.99 20.50
C TYR A 103 -15.64 1.86 19.55
N PRO A 104 -16.92 1.76 19.13
CA PRO A 104 -17.30 0.91 18.01
C PRO A 104 -16.53 1.32 16.75
N LEU A 105 -16.07 0.34 15.98
CA LEU A 105 -15.38 0.54 14.71
C LEU A 105 -16.26 0.00 13.56
N PRO A 106 -17.41 0.62 13.28
CA PRO A 106 -18.18 0.25 12.08
C PRO A 106 -17.48 0.78 10.84
N GLY A 107 -17.60 0.05 9.73
CA GLY A 107 -17.11 0.56 8.46
C GLY A 107 -16.29 -0.45 7.66
N PHE A 108 -15.19 0.01 7.10
CA PHE A 108 -14.39 -0.75 6.16
C PHE A 108 -12.93 -0.75 6.54
N GLN A 109 -12.23 -1.82 6.12
CA GLN A 109 -10.81 -2.00 6.39
C GLN A 109 -10.12 -2.52 5.14
N LEU A 110 -8.84 -2.22 5.01
CA LEU A 110 -7.97 -2.81 4.01
C LEU A 110 -7.17 -3.97 4.62
N ALA A 111 -6.86 -4.95 3.78
CA ALA A 111 -5.78 -5.92 4.01
C ALA A 111 -4.86 -5.92 2.80
N VAL A 112 -3.59 -6.20 2.99
CA VAL A 112 -2.59 -6.14 1.93
C VAL A 112 -1.78 -7.44 1.86
N ARG A 113 -1.53 -7.91 0.65
CA ARG A 113 -0.54 -8.95 0.36
C ARG A 113 0.44 -8.41 -0.66
N LEU A 114 1.73 -8.42 -0.34
CA LEU A 114 2.80 -8.05 -1.24
C LEU A 114 3.52 -9.31 -1.71
N GLU A 115 3.47 -9.57 -3.01
CA GLU A 115 4.26 -10.62 -3.67
C GLU A 115 5.52 -9.99 -4.23
N VAL A 116 6.67 -10.56 -3.89
CA VAL A 116 7.98 -10.04 -4.28
C VAL A 116 8.72 -11.07 -5.11
N HIS A 117 9.18 -10.65 -6.28
CA HIS A 117 10.06 -11.42 -7.14
C HIS A 117 11.41 -10.72 -7.28
N LEU A 118 12.48 -11.41 -6.89
CA LEU A 118 13.87 -10.93 -6.98
C LEU A 118 14.66 -11.90 -7.88
N PRO A 119 14.75 -11.63 -9.18
CA PRO A 119 15.44 -12.51 -10.12
C PRO A 119 16.89 -12.76 -9.73
N GLY A 120 17.29 -14.04 -9.66
CA GLY A 120 18.66 -14.42 -9.37
C GLY A 120 19.09 -14.37 -7.90
N VAL A 121 18.18 -14.03 -6.99
CA VAL A 121 18.41 -14.10 -5.54
C VAL A 121 17.79 -15.40 -5.01
N ASP A 122 18.54 -16.13 -4.16
CA ASP A 122 17.98 -17.31 -3.55
C ASP A 122 16.82 -16.94 -2.58
N LYS A 123 15.92 -17.89 -2.37
CA LYS A 123 14.69 -17.63 -1.62
C LYS A 123 14.94 -17.16 -0.19
N ALA A 124 15.90 -17.76 0.51
CA ALA A 124 16.17 -17.43 1.90
C ALA A 124 16.79 -16.03 2.04
N GLU A 125 17.63 -15.61 1.09
CA GLU A 125 18.17 -14.26 1.02
C GLU A 125 17.09 -13.25 0.66
N ALA A 126 16.22 -13.58 -0.31
CA ALA A 126 15.10 -12.75 -0.71
C ALA A 126 14.11 -12.52 0.45
N GLU A 127 13.76 -13.56 1.21
CA GLU A 127 12.91 -13.46 2.40
C GLU A 127 13.50 -12.51 3.45
N LYS A 128 14.81 -12.59 3.73
CA LYS A 128 15.49 -11.66 4.65
C LYS A 128 15.47 -10.22 4.16
N LEU A 129 15.70 -9.99 2.86
CA LEU A 129 15.63 -8.66 2.27
C LEU A 129 14.21 -8.07 2.39
N VAL A 130 13.19 -8.88 2.13
CA VAL A 130 11.78 -8.50 2.21
C VAL A 130 11.38 -8.14 3.65
N GLU A 131 11.78 -8.94 4.64
CA GLU A 131 11.55 -8.64 6.06
C GLU A 131 12.21 -7.31 6.47
N GLN A 132 13.44 -7.07 6.08
CA GLN A 132 14.14 -5.83 6.38
C GLN A 132 13.56 -4.63 5.65
N ALA A 133 13.15 -4.80 4.39
CA ALA A 133 12.44 -3.77 3.63
C ALA A 133 11.13 -3.38 4.32
N HIS A 134 10.42 -4.36 4.90
CA HIS A 134 9.20 -4.10 5.66
C HIS A 134 9.43 -3.21 6.89
N LEU A 135 10.62 -3.26 7.50
CA LEU A 135 10.96 -2.40 8.64
C LEU A 135 11.20 -0.95 8.22
N VAL A 136 11.76 -0.71 7.04
CA VAL A 136 12.17 0.64 6.58
C VAL A 136 11.16 1.31 5.65
N CYS A 137 10.26 0.55 5.01
CA CYS A 137 9.27 1.09 4.07
C CYS A 137 8.30 2.04 4.77
N PRO A 138 8.12 3.28 4.28
CA PRO A 138 7.18 4.23 4.85
C PRO A 138 5.72 3.74 4.86
N TYR A 139 5.29 3.05 3.81
CA TYR A 139 3.93 2.49 3.76
C TYR A 139 3.75 1.34 4.74
N SER A 140 4.75 0.46 4.88
CA SER A 140 4.74 -0.58 5.92
C SER A 140 4.69 0.02 7.33
N ARG A 141 5.37 1.14 7.54
CA ARG A 141 5.30 1.86 8.81
C ARG A 141 3.92 2.45 9.07
N ALA A 142 3.26 2.99 8.04
CA ALA A 142 1.91 3.55 8.15
C ALA A 142 0.82 2.48 8.40
N THR A 143 1.03 1.26 7.91
CA THR A 143 0.07 0.15 8.02
C THR A 143 0.31 -0.75 9.23
N ARG A 144 1.54 -0.76 9.78
CA ARG A 144 1.96 -1.65 10.87
C ARG A 144 1.09 -1.49 12.11
N ASN A 145 0.67 -2.64 12.68
CA ASN A 145 -0.20 -2.73 13.85
C ASN A 145 -1.59 -2.09 13.65
N ASN A 146 -1.98 -1.84 12.41
CA ASN A 146 -3.28 -1.27 12.05
C ASN A 146 -4.07 -2.19 11.11
N ILE A 147 -3.45 -2.66 10.04
CA ILE A 147 -4.07 -3.61 9.11
C ILE A 147 -3.17 -4.82 8.89
N GLU A 148 -3.76 -5.91 8.42
CA GLU A 148 -2.99 -7.09 8.00
C GLU A 148 -2.16 -6.78 6.76
N VAL A 149 -0.86 -7.07 6.82
CA VAL A 149 0.06 -7.02 5.69
C VAL A 149 0.86 -8.32 5.63
N SER A 150 0.61 -9.13 4.63
CA SER A 150 1.37 -10.36 4.36
C SER A 150 2.41 -10.16 3.27
N LEU A 151 3.57 -10.82 3.43
CA LEU A 151 4.70 -10.75 2.51
C LEU A 151 4.96 -12.14 1.96
N VAL A 152 5.11 -12.26 0.64
CA VAL A 152 5.35 -13.53 -0.04
C VAL A 152 6.46 -13.36 -1.07
N VAL A 153 7.51 -14.18 -0.98
CA VAL A 153 8.55 -14.29 -2.02
C VAL A 153 8.14 -15.36 -3.02
N VAL A 154 8.08 -15.01 -4.31
CA VAL A 154 7.65 -15.85 -5.44
C VAL A 154 8.77 -16.04 -6.47
#